data_2c50119e3173385fd6edf695cb9bd359
#
_entry.id   2c50119e3173385fd6edf695cb9bd359
#
_cell.length_a   1.000
_cell.length_b   1.000
_cell.length_c   1.000
_cell.angle_alpha   90.00
_cell.angle_beta   90.00
_cell.angle_gamma   90.00
#
_symmetry.space_group_name_H-M   'P 1'
#
loop_
_entity.id
_entity.type
_entity.pdbx_description
1 polymer ?
#
loop_
_entity_poly.entity_id
_entity_poly.type
_entity_poly.pdbx_seq_one_letter_code
_entity_poly.pdbx_strand_id
1 'polypeptide(L)'
;METEIRPMSENDLEASAELEAMCFSTPWSLQAFKDSLDKPDIYLFRVAYLGDELVAQAGLIMSFDEADVINVAVKPEYRKQGIASGLLNELMRAGSERGVNDYTLEVRAGNHGAIALYEKLGFKSEGIRKDFYREPVEDALIMWKRS
;
A
#
# COMPACT_ATOMS: atom_id res chain seq x y z
N MET A 1 -9.81 -15.37 12.95
CA MET A 1 -10.74 -14.98 11.88
C MET A 1 -9.96 -14.56 10.65
N GLU A 2 -10.29 -15.10 9.50
CA GLU A 2 -9.53 -14.84 8.29
C GLU A 2 -10.03 -13.58 7.58
N THR A 3 -9.10 -12.84 7.00
CA THR A 3 -9.44 -11.72 6.15
C THR A 3 -9.74 -12.20 4.73
N GLU A 4 -10.68 -11.53 4.08
CA GLU A 4 -10.95 -11.70 2.67
C GLU A 4 -10.29 -10.57 1.90
N ILE A 5 -9.44 -10.91 0.96
CA ILE A 5 -8.74 -9.91 0.11
C ILE A 5 -9.40 -9.90 -1.25
N ARG A 6 -9.77 -8.71 -1.73
CA ARG A 6 -10.44 -8.56 -3.01
C ARG A 6 -10.08 -7.24 -3.69
N PRO A 7 -10.35 -7.12 -5.00
CA PRO A 7 -10.13 -5.84 -5.69
C PRO A 7 -10.99 -4.74 -5.07
N MET A 8 -10.45 -3.53 -5.03
CA MET A 8 -11.21 -2.36 -4.58
C MET A 8 -12.27 -2.00 -5.63
N SER A 9 -13.48 -1.71 -5.16
CA SER A 9 -14.59 -1.30 -6.02
C SER A 9 -15.13 0.05 -5.55
N GLU A 10 -16.08 0.61 -6.31
CA GLU A 10 -16.74 1.87 -5.94
C GLU A 10 -17.38 1.82 -4.56
N ASN A 11 -17.87 0.65 -4.15
CA ASN A 11 -18.49 0.48 -2.84
C ASN A 11 -17.50 0.60 -1.68
N ASP A 12 -16.20 0.51 -1.98
CA ASP A 12 -15.14 0.58 -0.97
C ASP A 12 -14.58 1.99 -0.79
N LEU A 13 -14.90 2.94 -1.68
CA LEU A 13 -14.26 4.25 -1.73
C LEU A 13 -14.35 5.03 -0.43
N GLU A 14 -15.54 5.06 0.17
CA GLU A 14 -15.76 5.82 1.40
C GLU A 14 -14.95 5.23 2.55
N ALA A 15 -14.99 3.92 2.72
CA ALA A 15 -14.25 3.23 3.77
C ALA A 15 -12.73 3.35 3.54
N SER A 16 -12.28 3.31 2.29
CA SER A 16 -10.86 3.47 1.94
C SER A 16 -10.36 4.87 2.27
N ALA A 17 -11.15 5.91 1.95
CA ALA A 17 -10.78 7.29 2.28
C ALA A 17 -10.73 7.49 3.80
N GLU A 18 -11.66 6.90 4.54
CA GLU A 18 -11.66 6.96 6.00
C GLU A 18 -10.43 6.28 6.60
N LEU A 19 -10.07 5.11 6.10
CA LEU A 19 -8.88 4.39 6.56
C LEU A 19 -7.61 5.19 6.27
N GLU A 20 -7.52 5.79 5.10
CA GLU A 20 -6.40 6.66 4.71
C GLU A 20 -6.24 7.82 5.70
N ALA A 21 -7.35 8.45 6.06
CA ALA A 21 -7.36 9.57 7.00
C ALA A 21 -6.92 9.16 8.41
N MET A 22 -7.19 7.90 8.80
CA MET A 22 -6.73 7.38 10.10
C MET A 22 -5.21 7.15 10.13
N CYS A 23 -4.62 6.82 8.99
CA CYS A 23 -3.25 6.30 8.94
C CYS A 23 -2.22 7.33 8.48
N PHE A 24 -2.62 8.37 7.77
CA PHE A 24 -1.69 9.31 7.15
C PHE A 24 -2.03 10.76 7.47
N SER A 25 -0.97 11.58 7.62
CA SER A 25 -1.12 13.01 7.86
C SER A 25 -1.57 13.78 6.62
N THR A 26 -1.25 13.24 5.42
CA THR A 26 -1.70 13.80 4.14
C THR A 26 -2.43 12.71 3.36
N PRO A 27 -3.67 12.39 3.76
CA PRO A 27 -4.39 11.27 3.17
C PRO A 27 -4.90 11.56 1.76
N TRP A 28 -5.04 10.51 0.95
CA TRP A 28 -5.78 10.59 -0.31
C TRP A 28 -7.25 10.85 -0.01
N SER A 29 -7.89 11.68 -0.82
CA SER A 29 -9.32 11.91 -0.75
C SER A 29 -10.11 10.78 -1.42
N LEU A 30 -11.41 10.74 -1.15
CA LEU A 30 -12.31 9.83 -1.85
C LEU A 30 -12.22 10.04 -3.37
N GLN A 31 -12.16 11.30 -3.80
CA GLN A 31 -12.06 11.62 -5.23
C GLN A 31 -10.78 11.09 -5.86
N ALA A 32 -9.66 11.15 -5.14
CA ALA A 32 -8.39 10.60 -5.63
C ALA A 32 -8.49 9.09 -5.85
N PHE A 33 -9.10 8.36 -4.92
CA PHE A 33 -9.33 6.93 -5.10
C PHE A 33 -10.26 6.65 -6.27
N LYS A 34 -11.33 7.42 -6.39
CA LYS A 34 -12.29 7.26 -7.49
C LYS A 34 -11.62 7.47 -8.85
N ASP A 35 -10.84 8.54 -8.98
CA ASP A 35 -10.11 8.84 -10.22
C ASP A 35 -9.14 7.72 -10.58
N SER A 36 -8.51 7.13 -9.57
CA SER A 36 -7.56 6.03 -9.78
C SER A 36 -8.26 4.74 -10.24
N LEU A 37 -9.45 4.44 -9.72
CA LEU A 37 -10.21 3.28 -10.16
C LEU A 37 -10.62 3.38 -11.62
N ASP A 38 -10.75 4.60 -12.15
CA ASP A 38 -11.08 4.83 -13.56
C ASP A 38 -9.88 4.61 -14.50
N LYS A 39 -8.70 4.32 -13.94
CA LYS A 39 -7.46 4.10 -14.69
C LYS A 39 -6.83 2.75 -14.34
N PRO A 40 -7.51 1.63 -14.65
CA PRO A 40 -7.04 0.31 -14.24
C PRO A 40 -5.74 -0.15 -14.91
N ASP A 41 -5.32 0.53 -15.99
CA ASP A 41 -4.02 0.23 -16.61
C ASP A 41 -2.84 0.80 -15.83
N ILE A 42 -3.11 1.77 -14.94
CA ILE A 42 -2.08 2.46 -14.16
C ILE A 42 -2.14 2.05 -12.70
N TYR A 43 -3.35 1.97 -12.14
CA TYR A 43 -3.56 1.73 -10.71
C TYR A 43 -4.17 0.35 -10.47
N LEU A 44 -3.69 -0.32 -9.42
CA LEU A 44 -4.21 -1.60 -8.98
C LEU A 44 -4.34 -1.55 -7.46
N PHE A 45 -5.55 -1.74 -6.95
CA PHE A 45 -5.81 -1.70 -5.50
C PHE A 45 -6.41 -3.01 -5.01
N ARG A 46 -6.04 -3.37 -3.78
CA ARG A 46 -6.66 -4.48 -3.06
C ARG A 46 -7.10 -4.00 -1.69
N VAL A 47 -8.22 -4.54 -1.22
CA VAL A 47 -8.75 -4.27 0.11
C VAL A 47 -8.87 -5.59 0.87
N ALA A 48 -8.77 -5.51 2.19
CA ALA A 48 -8.96 -6.65 3.07
C ALA A 48 -10.15 -6.40 3.99
N TYR A 49 -11.02 -7.37 4.08
CA TYR A 49 -12.23 -7.33 4.91
C TYR A 49 -12.18 -8.38 5.99
N LEU A 50 -12.65 -8.01 7.18
CA LEU A 50 -12.99 -8.95 8.26
C LEU A 50 -14.50 -8.85 8.42
N GLY A 51 -15.23 -9.87 7.92
CA GLY A 51 -16.68 -9.76 7.81
C GLY A 51 -17.06 -8.60 6.90
N ASP A 52 -17.80 -7.65 7.44
CA ASP A 52 -18.27 -6.48 6.69
C ASP A 52 -17.37 -5.25 6.87
N GLU A 53 -16.29 -5.38 7.62
CA GLU A 53 -15.41 -4.26 7.93
C GLU A 53 -14.16 -4.25 7.04
N LEU A 54 -13.93 -3.14 6.34
CA LEU A 54 -12.68 -2.92 5.61
C LEU A 54 -11.60 -2.57 6.61
N VAL A 55 -10.59 -3.45 6.74
CA VAL A 55 -9.55 -3.32 7.77
C VAL A 55 -8.19 -2.93 7.22
N ALA A 56 -7.97 -3.09 5.92
CA ALA A 56 -6.68 -2.77 5.30
C ALA A 56 -6.84 -2.50 3.81
N GLN A 57 -5.85 -1.81 3.25
CA GLN A 57 -5.78 -1.53 1.82
C GLN A 57 -4.34 -1.36 1.38
N ALA A 58 -4.09 -1.53 0.09
CA ALA A 58 -2.81 -1.25 -0.53
C ALA A 58 -3.01 -1.10 -2.04
N GLY A 59 -2.11 -0.38 -2.69
CA GLY A 59 -2.19 -0.15 -4.12
C GLY A 59 -0.85 -0.16 -4.82
N LEU A 60 -0.92 -0.23 -6.14
CA LEU A 60 0.23 -0.10 -7.03
C LEU A 60 -0.03 0.99 -8.04
N ILE A 61 1.00 1.78 -8.34
CA ILE A 61 1.04 2.59 -9.56
C ILE A 61 1.99 1.87 -10.50
N MET A 62 1.48 1.41 -11.63
CA MET A 62 2.24 0.61 -12.59
C MET A 62 2.77 1.47 -13.73
N SER A 63 4.04 1.26 -14.10
CA SER A 63 4.68 1.91 -15.22
C SER A 63 5.62 0.91 -15.89
N PHE A 64 5.22 0.43 -17.07
CA PHE A 64 5.94 -0.64 -17.78
C PHE A 64 6.07 -1.89 -16.91
N ASP A 65 7.30 -2.30 -16.58
CA ASP A 65 7.55 -3.51 -15.79
C ASP A 65 7.86 -3.20 -14.32
N GLU A 66 7.62 -1.96 -13.88
CA GLU A 66 7.83 -1.53 -12.50
C GLU A 66 6.54 -1.04 -11.88
N ALA A 67 6.46 -1.09 -10.56
CA ALA A 67 5.32 -0.52 -9.82
C ALA A 67 5.78 0.09 -8.51
N ASP A 68 5.13 1.22 -8.16
CA ASP A 68 5.26 1.82 -6.84
C ASP A 68 4.16 1.25 -5.95
N VAL A 69 4.55 0.74 -4.78
CA VAL A 69 3.60 0.33 -3.76
C VAL A 69 3.15 1.57 -3.01
N ILE A 70 1.86 1.80 -2.95
CA ILE A 70 1.27 3.01 -2.37
C ILE A 70 0.11 2.69 -1.44
N ASN A 71 -0.25 3.65 -0.59
CA ASN A 71 -1.47 3.62 0.24
C ASN A 71 -1.60 2.37 1.12
N VAL A 72 -0.48 1.83 1.61
CA VAL A 72 -0.49 0.67 2.50
C VAL A 72 -1.00 1.13 3.87
N ALA A 73 -2.18 0.66 4.25
CA ALA A 73 -2.81 1.07 5.49
C ALA A 73 -3.54 -0.11 6.13
N VAL A 74 -3.37 -0.25 7.44
CA VAL A 74 -4.09 -1.24 8.25
C VAL A 74 -4.67 -0.51 9.44
N LYS A 75 -5.93 -0.77 9.78
CA LYS A 75 -6.53 -0.18 10.99
C LYS A 75 -5.66 -0.52 12.20
N PRO A 76 -5.42 0.46 13.09
CA PRO A 76 -4.51 0.24 14.23
C PRO A 76 -4.80 -1.01 15.05
N GLU A 77 -6.07 -1.30 15.31
CA GLU A 77 -6.48 -2.45 16.12
C GLU A 77 -6.21 -3.80 15.45
N TYR A 78 -5.95 -3.82 14.16
CA TYR A 78 -5.70 -5.05 13.40
C TYR A 78 -4.24 -5.21 12.96
N ARG A 79 -3.36 -4.34 13.41
CA ARG A 79 -1.93 -4.41 13.07
C ARG A 79 -1.26 -5.60 13.76
N LYS A 80 -0.11 -6.03 13.21
CA LYS A 80 0.73 -7.11 13.73
C LYS A 80 0.03 -8.48 13.70
N GLN A 81 -0.91 -8.66 12.78
CA GLN A 81 -1.64 -9.93 12.63
C GLN A 81 -1.41 -10.57 11.26
N GLY A 82 -0.44 -10.06 10.48
CA GLY A 82 -0.12 -10.61 9.17
C GLY A 82 -1.03 -10.15 8.03
N ILE A 83 -1.96 -9.23 8.29
CA ILE A 83 -2.90 -8.76 7.26
C ILE A 83 -2.15 -8.02 6.14
N ALA A 84 -1.23 -7.13 6.50
CA ALA A 84 -0.46 -6.39 5.51
C ALA A 84 0.38 -7.32 4.64
N SER A 85 1.01 -8.34 5.22
CA SER A 85 1.79 -9.31 4.46
C SER A 85 0.94 -10.04 3.42
N GLY A 86 -0.23 -10.52 3.83
CA GLY A 86 -1.16 -11.21 2.93
C GLY A 86 -1.64 -10.30 1.81
N LEU A 87 -1.98 -9.07 2.18
CA LEU A 87 -2.48 -8.07 1.23
C LEU A 87 -1.40 -7.72 0.20
N LEU A 88 -0.17 -7.47 0.65
CA LEU A 88 0.94 -7.11 -0.25
C LEU A 88 1.35 -8.29 -1.14
N ASN A 89 1.35 -9.51 -0.62
CA ASN A 89 1.63 -10.69 -1.44
C ASN A 89 0.59 -10.85 -2.55
N GLU A 90 -0.69 -10.67 -2.24
CA GLU A 90 -1.76 -10.74 -3.25
C GLU A 90 -1.62 -9.60 -4.27
N LEU A 91 -1.32 -8.41 -3.81
CA LEU A 91 -1.15 -7.24 -4.68
C LEU A 91 0.02 -7.45 -5.65
N MET A 92 1.16 -7.95 -5.16
CA MET A 92 2.32 -8.22 -6.00
C MET A 92 2.08 -9.39 -6.95
N ARG A 93 1.32 -10.41 -6.50
CA ARG A 93 0.91 -11.49 -7.38
C ARG A 93 0.11 -10.95 -8.57
N ALA A 94 -0.88 -10.09 -8.28
CA ALA A 94 -1.71 -9.49 -9.31
C ALA A 94 -0.90 -8.57 -10.24
N GLY A 95 0.05 -7.82 -9.67
CA GLY A 95 0.95 -6.98 -10.47
C GLY A 95 1.84 -7.80 -11.40
N SER A 96 2.36 -8.91 -10.90
CA SER A 96 3.23 -9.80 -11.70
C SER A 96 2.46 -10.42 -12.87
N GLU A 97 1.19 -10.74 -12.70
CA GLU A 97 0.32 -11.19 -13.80
C GLU A 97 0.15 -10.10 -14.87
N ARG A 98 0.32 -8.84 -14.49
CA ARG A 98 0.23 -7.68 -15.38
C ARG A 98 1.60 -7.30 -15.98
N GLY A 99 2.65 -8.08 -15.70
CA GLY A 99 3.98 -7.85 -16.24
C GLY A 99 4.92 -7.05 -15.36
N VAL A 100 4.54 -6.77 -14.12
CA VAL A 100 5.42 -6.07 -13.18
C VAL A 100 6.50 -7.02 -12.67
N ASN A 101 7.76 -6.61 -12.81
CA ASN A 101 8.92 -7.39 -12.36
C ASN A 101 9.52 -6.83 -11.07
N ASP A 102 9.55 -5.51 -10.94
CA ASP A 102 10.21 -4.82 -9.84
C ASP A 102 9.21 -3.93 -9.11
N TYR A 103 9.32 -3.90 -7.78
CA TYR A 103 8.46 -3.10 -6.92
C TYR A 103 9.30 -2.16 -6.07
N THR A 104 8.84 -0.92 -5.92
CA THR A 104 9.51 0.07 -5.07
C THR A 104 8.50 0.73 -4.14
N LEU A 105 8.99 1.29 -3.06
CA LEU A 105 8.17 2.06 -2.12
C LEU A 105 9.03 3.06 -1.36
N GLU A 106 8.34 4.04 -0.77
CA GLU A 106 8.95 4.97 0.14
C GLU A 106 8.28 4.80 1.50
N VAL A 107 9.08 4.79 2.55
CA VAL A 107 8.59 4.61 3.93
C VAL A 107 9.32 5.58 4.84
N ARG A 108 8.62 6.13 5.84
CA ARG A 108 9.26 7.01 6.82
C ARG A 108 10.42 6.28 7.48
N ALA A 109 11.58 6.94 7.56
CA ALA A 109 12.81 6.33 8.09
C ALA A 109 12.63 5.84 9.53
N GLY A 110 11.76 6.46 10.30
CA GLY A 110 11.46 6.06 11.67
C GLY A 110 10.41 4.98 11.83
N ASN A 111 9.77 4.58 10.74
CA ASN A 111 8.71 3.55 10.80
C ASN A 111 9.33 2.15 10.76
N HIS A 112 9.93 1.74 11.87
CA HIS A 112 10.67 0.48 11.97
C HIS A 112 9.79 -0.75 11.76
N GLY A 113 8.54 -0.70 12.18
CA GLY A 113 7.60 -1.80 11.97
C GLY A 113 7.30 -2.07 10.50
N ALA A 114 7.07 -0.99 9.75
CA ALA A 114 6.82 -1.11 8.32
C ALA A 114 8.07 -1.55 7.56
N ILE A 115 9.23 -0.98 7.91
CA ILE A 115 10.51 -1.37 7.29
C ILE A 115 10.77 -2.87 7.49
N ALA A 116 10.58 -3.37 8.70
CA ALA A 116 10.76 -4.79 8.99
C ALA A 116 9.81 -5.66 8.18
N LEU A 117 8.55 -5.24 8.02
CA LEU A 117 7.58 -5.93 7.18
C LEU A 117 8.07 -6.01 5.73
N TYR A 118 8.49 -4.87 5.18
CA TYR A 118 8.95 -4.83 3.79
C TYR A 118 10.21 -5.66 3.58
N GLU A 119 11.16 -5.61 4.51
CA GLU A 119 12.36 -6.46 4.44
C GLU A 119 12.01 -7.93 4.43
N LYS A 120 11.05 -8.32 5.25
CA LYS A 120 10.56 -9.70 5.31
C LYS A 120 9.93 -10.15 3.99
N LEU A 121 9.32 -9.23 3.26
CA LEU A 121 8.72 -9.49 1.95
C LEU A 121 9.75 -9.45 0.81
N GLY A 122 11.00 -9.15 1.11
CA GLY A 122 12.07 -9.16 0.12
C GLY A 122 12.51 -7.80 -0.39
N PHE A 123 11.99 -6.72 0.19
CA PHE A 123 12.43 -5.36 -0.15
C PHE A 123 13.77 -5.06 0.53
N LYS A 124 14.60 -4.30 -0.15
CA LYS A 124 15.91 -3.85 0.37
C LYS A 124 16.00 -2.34 0.22
N SER A 125 16.63 -1.69 1.21
CA SER A 125 16.88 -0.26 1.14
C SER A 125 17.92 0.04 0.07
N GLU A 126 17.61 0.99 -0.82
CA GLU A 126 18.52 1.41 -1.89
C GLU A 126 18.78 2.91 -1.91
N GLY A 127 18.21 3.66 -0.98
CA GLY A 127 18.44 5.09 -0.92
C GLY A 127 17.59 5.79 0.11
N ILE A 128 17.84 7.08 0.25
CA ILE A 128 17.12 7.95 1.17
C ILE A 128 16.73 9.21 0.41
N ARG A 129 15.47 9.62 0.54
CA ARG A 129 15.01 10.95 0.11
C ARG A 129 14.91 11.83 1.34
N LYS A 130 15.81 12.81 1.42
CA LYS A 130 15.87 13.68 2.58
C LYS A 130 14.67 14.61 2.63
N ASP A 131 14.09 14.76 3.82
CA ASP A 131 12.95 15.67 4.08
C ASP A 131 11.77 15.45 3.14
N PHE A 132 11.53 14.20 2.75
CA PHE A 132 10.46 13.83 1.81
C PHE A 132 9.07 14.03 2.39
N TYR A 133 8.87 13.62 3.66
CA TYR A 133 7.59 13.79 4.36
C TYR A 133 7.54 15.14 5.06
N ARG A 134 6.32 15.68 5.21
CA ARG A 134 6.11 17.05 5.69
C ARG A 134 5.54 17.17 7.10
N GLU A 135 4.66 16.27 7.51
CA GLU A 135 3.94 16.41 8.78
C GLU A 135 4.00 15.10 9.58
N PRO A 136 5.05 14.89 10.38
CA PRO A 136 6.24 15.75 10.55
C PRO A 136 7.24 15.60 9.42
N VAL A 137 8.19 16.53 9.34
CA VAL A 137 9.29 16.43 8.39
C VAL A 137 10.14 15.22 8.76
N GLU A 138 10.37 14.36 7.79
CA GLU A 138 11.12 13.12 8.00
C GLU A 138 11.66 12.62 6.67
N ASP A 139 12.81 11.94 6.71
CA ASP A 139 13.38 11.30 5.54
C ASP A 139 12.55 10.09 5.13
N ALA A 140 12.53 9.80 3.84
CA ALA A 140 11.98 8.56 3.32
C ALA A 140 13.11 7.59 3.01
N LEU A 141 12.92 6.35 3.41
CA LEU A 141 13.75 5.24 2.97
C LEU A 141 13.15 4.72 1.67
N ILE A 142 13.97 4.59 0.63
CA ILE A 142 13.54 4.04 -0.66
C ILE A 142 13.90 2.57 -0.67
N MET A 143 12.89 1.72 -0.84
CA MET A 143 13.10 0.28 -0.84
C MET A 143 12.68 -0.32 -2.17
N TRP A 144 13.39 -1.37 -2.60
CA TRP A 144 13.12 -2.07 -3.84
C TRP A 144 13.06 -3.58 -3.61
N LYS A 145 12.10 -4.20 -4.28
CA LYS A 145 12.06 -5.65 -4.45
C LYS A 145 12.25 -5.93 -5.93
N ARG A 146 13.42 -6.40 -6.30
CA ARG A 146 13.78 -6.64 -7.69
C ARG A 146 13.72 -8.13 -8.02
N SER A 147 13.31 -8.42 -9.23
CA SER A 147 13.24 -9.80 -9.71
C SER A 147 14.62 -10.37 -10.02
#